data_32d8445bad29e86ac0c3b7601f261f29
#
_entry.id   32d8445bad29e86ac0c3b7601f261f29
#
_cell.length_a   1.000
_cell.length_b   1.000
_cell.length_c   1.000
_cell.angle_alpha   90.00
_cell.angle_beta   90.00
_cell.angle_gamma   90.00
#
_symmetry.space_group_name_H-M   'P 1'
#
loop_
_entity.id
_entity.type
_entity.pdbx_description
1 polymer ?
#
loop_
_entity_poly.entity_id
_entity_poly.type
_entity_poly.pdbx_seq_one_letter_code
_entity_poly.pdbx_strand_id
1 'polypeptide(L)'
;MKRITTLLLSCLVSTGPLLAQQGVTQCGTPTGQAPFPIQSYKELPDPVAPSEKEWAAVKAPQVQWGNTDTRYAKHAVPVIQPQKSITLEGWRGEKLHAQAVVWTGTDLKGLNYSLSEFKNSKGDVLPADAFSGGFVRYVMTDELNKDGRGGCGYRPDHSIYDSLLVADPIDHLLTSMPMEAKSTQAIWINCQVPQTVSPGVYRGTVEVKDGDNRLSTLKMDIKVSSRVLPAPSQWAFHLDLWQSPFAVARYYQVPLWSQAHIDAMRPVMKMLADAGQKIITASIMHKPWNGQTYDYFESMVTWTKKVDGTWAFDYDVFDK
;
A
#
# COMPACT_ATOMS: atom_id res chain seq x y z
N MET A 1 -4.02 61.19 -48.94
CA MET A 1 -3.68 60.90 -47.59
C MET A 1 -4.72 59.96 -47.03
N LYS A 2 -4.47 58.63 -46.99
CA LYS A 2 -5.36 57.64 -46.37
C LYS A 2 -4.67 57.14 -45.11
N ARG A 3 -5.32 57.33 -43.97
CA ARG A 3 -4.86 56.82 -42.67
C ARG A 3 -5.23 55.35 -42.59
N ILE A 4 -4.23 54.49 -42.38
CA ILE A 4 -4.39 53.09 -42.07
C ILE A 4 -4.53 52.97 -40.57
N THR A 5 -5.70 52.54 -40.09
CA THR A 5 -5.94 52.23 -38.68
C THR A 5 -5.59 50.77 -38.46
N THR A 6 -4.56 50.52 -37.70
CA THR A 6 -4.13 49.18 -37.31
C THR A 6 -5.00 48.74 -36.14
N LEU A 7 -5.85 47.71 -36.35
CA LEU A 7 -6.59 47.04 -35.29
C LEU A 7 -5.66 46.02 -34.60
N LEU A 8 -5.30 46.31 -33.38
CA LEU A 8 -4.67 45.35 -32.49
C LEU A 8 -5.74 44.38 -31.97
N LEU A 9 -5.70 43.17 -32.47
CA LEU A 9 -6.51 42.06 -31.97
C LEU A 9 -5.82 41.50 -30.72
N SER A 10 -6.29 41.86 -29.52
CA SER A 10 -5.85 41.28 -28.27
C SER A 10 -6.47 39.88 -28.14
N CYS A 11 -5.66 38.85 -28.35
CA CYS A 11 -6.01 37.50 -27.95
C CYS A 11 -6.07 37.44 -26.42
N LEU A 12 -7.28 37.49 -25.86
CA LEU A 12 -7.54 37.06 -24.49
C LEU A 12 -7.38 35.53 -24.44
N VAL A 13 -6.20 35.10 -24.01
CA VAL A 13 -6.02 33.74 -23.59
C VAL A 13 -6.78 33.60 -22.27
N SER A 14 -7.97 33.00 -22.34
CA SER A 14 -8.70 32.58 -21.14
C SER A 14 -7.91 31.47 -20.47
N THR A 15 -7.18 31.81 -19.42
CA THR A 15 -6.67 30.84 -18.47
C THR A 15 -7.83 30.32 -17.67
N GLY A 16 -8.55 29.32 -18.24
CA GLY A 16 -9.45 28.49 -17.45
C GLY A 16 -8.60 27.74 -16.42
N PRO A 17 -9.05 27.62 -15.17
CA PRO A 17 -8.27 26.90 -14.16
C PRO A 17 -8.13 25.44 -14.60
N LEU A 18 -6.89 24.99 -14.77
CA LEU A 18 -6.54 23.57 -14.81
C LEU A 18 -6.79 22.99 -13.41
N LEU A 19 -8.06 22.77 -13.06
CA LEU A 19 -8.44 22.17 -11.77
C LEU A 19 -8.35 20.64 -11.79
N ALA A 20 -7.97 20.03 -12.90
CA ALA A 20 -7.94 18.58 -13.02
C ALA A 20 -6.61 17.91 -12.65
N GLN A 21 -5.60 18.66 -12.25
CA GLN A 21 -4.27 18.09 -11.91
C GLN A 21 -3.84 18.30 -10.46
N GLN A 22 -4.68 18.84 -9.59
CA GLN A 22 -4.31 19.06 -8.18
C GLN A 22 -4.53 17.87 -7.26
N GLY A 23 -4.96 16.71 -7.76
CA GLY A 23 -5.22 15.52 -6.94
C GLY A 23 -4.01 14.61 -6.70
N VAL A 24 -2.91 14.77 -7.41
CA VAL A 24 -1.69 14.01 -7.18
C VAL A 24 -0.73 14.87 -6.38
N THR A 25 -0.85 14.80 -5.07
CA THR A 25 0.20 15.32 -4.20
C THR A 25 1.46 14.51 -4.50
N GLN A 26 2.42 15.14 -5.17
CA GLN A 26 3.72 14.53 -5.41
C GLN A 26 4.34 14.19 -4.07
N CYS A 27 4.39 12.90 -3.76
CA CYS A 27 5.17 12.43 -2.63
C CYS A 27 6.65 12.59 -3.00
N GLY A 28 7.22 13.70 -2.61
CA GLY A 28 8.65 13.97 -2.73
C GLY A 28 9.20 14.08 -4.15
N THR A 29 10.27 14.84 -4.32
CA THR A 29 11.05 14.84 -5.54
C THR A 29 11.96 13.63 -5.54
N PRO A 30 11.96 12.79 -6.59
CA PRO A 30 12.90 11.68 -6.68
C PRO A 30 14.32 12.24 -6.67
N THR A 31 15.10 11.89 -5.70
CA THR A 31 16.48 12.38 -5.57
C THR A 31 17.46 11.62 -6.47
N GLY A 32 17.00 10.65 -7.24
CA GLY A 32 17.85 9.76 -8.03
C GLY A 32 18.73 8.81 -7.21
N GLN A 33 18.83 9.03 -5.90
CA GLN A 33 19.64 8.22 -5.00
C GLN A 33 18.81 7.31 -4.09
N ALA A 34 17.55 7.67 -3.82
CA ALA A 34 16.62 6.84 -3.07
C ALA A 34 15.50 6.37 -3.99
N PRO A 35 15.34 5.07 -4.23
CA PRO A 35 14.33 4.54 -5.12
C PRO A 35 12.89 4.70 -4.58
N PHE A 36 12.74 4.97 -3.28
CA PHE A 36 11.46 5.25 -2.65
C PHE A 36 11.54 6.52 -1.81
N PRO A 37 10.47 7.33 -1.76
CA PRO A 37 10.42 8.44 -0.83
C PRO A 37 10.48 7.92 0.60
N ILE A 38 11.28 8.59 1.43
CA ILE A 38 11.41 8.31 2.86
C ILE A 38 10.43 9.21 3.61
N GLN A 39 9.20 9.28 3.16
CA GLN A 39 8.15 10.10 3.78
C GLN A 39 6.98 9.24 4.16
N SER A 40 6.45 9.49 5.35
CA SER A 40 5.22 8.89 5.82
C SER A 40 4.04 9.31 4.93
N TYR A 41 3.13 8.38 4.73
CA TYR A 41 1.90 8.61 3.98
C TYR A 41 1.00 9.63 4.70
N LYS A 42 0.49 10.61 3.97
CA LYS A 42 -0.46 11.60 4.49
C LYS A 42 -1.89 11.22 4.08
N GLU A 43 -2.71 10.93 5.06
CA GLU A 43 -4.13 10.61 4.85
C GLU A 43 -4.94 11.86 4.47
N LEU A 44 -5.96 11.65 3.64
CA LEU A 44 -6.99 12.65 3.37
C LEU A 44 -8.01 12.67 4.53
N PRO A 45 -8.76 13.77 4.70
CA PRO A 45 -9.86 13.81 5.66
C PRO A 45 -10.90 12.72 5.38
N ASP A 46 -11.41 12.08 6.43
CA ASP A 46 -12.48 11.10 6.29
C ASP A 46 -13.82 11.79 6.02
N PRO A 47 -14.54 11.46 4.96
CA PRO A 47 -15.87 11.97 4.70
C PRO A 47 -16.94 11.43 5.69
N VAL A 48 -16.61 10.32 6.39
CA VAL A 48 -17.53 9.68 7.34
C VAL A 48 -17.25 10.16 8.74
N ALA A 49 -18.25 10.78 9.37
CA ALA A 49 -18.16 11.21 10.77
C ALA A 49 -18.36 10.01 11.72
N PRO A 50 -17.67 9.99 12.88
CA PRO A 50 -17.88 8.95 13.88
C PRO A 50 -19.29 9.00 14.49
N SER A 51 -19.87 7.83 14.76
CA SER A 51 -21.17 7.70 15.41
C SER A 51 -21.07 7.97 16.92
N GLU A 52 -21.61 9.09 17.40
CA GLU A 52 -21.60 9.44 18.81
C GLU A 52 -22.16 8.33 19.72
N LYS A 53 -23.23 7.65 19.26
CA LYS A 53 -23.89 6.58 20.00
C LYS A 53 -22.97 5.37 20.19
N GLU A 54 -22.25 4.97 19.16
CA GLU A 54 -21.34 3.80 19.19
C GLU A 54 -20.12 4.10 20.07
N TRP A 55 -19.54 5.28 19.90
CA TRP A 55 -18.35 5.69 20.64
C TRP A 55 -18.63 6.03 22.11
N ALA A 56 -19.86 6.35 22.48
CA ALA A 56 -20.26 6.60 23.89
C ALA A 56 -19.99 5.39 24.81
N ALA A 57 -19.95 4.17 24.26
CA ALA A 57 -19.63 2.95 25.00
C ALA A 57 -18.13 2.74 25.25
N VAL A 58 -17.25 3.43 24.49
CA VAL A 58 -15.79 3.25 24.57
C VAL A 58 -15.23 4.21 25.63
N LYS A 59 -15.08 3.73 26.87
CA LYS A 59 -14.66 4.54 28.03
C LYS A 59 -13.14 4.67 28.17
N ALA A 60 -12.36 3.79 27.57
CA ALA A 60 -10.91 3.79 27.61
C ALA A 60 -10.36 3.15 26.32
N PRO A 61 -9.10 3.43 25.97
CA PRO A 61 -8.47 2.79 24.83
C PRO A 61 -8.53 1.26 24.93
N GLN A 62 -8.91 0.64 23.85
CA GLN A 62 -9.02 -0.81 23.72
C GLN A 62 -7.96 -1.31 22.74
N VAL A 63 -7.43 -2.49 23.02
CA VAL A 63 -6.46 -3.15 22.13
C VAL A 63 -6.78 -4.63 22.10
N GLN A 64 -6.97 -5.20 20.91
CA GLN A 64 -7.24 -6.64 20.74
C GLN A 64 -6.51 -7.15 19.49
N TRP A 65 -6.35 -8.47 19.41
CA TRP A 65 -6.03 -9.08 18.14
C TRP A 65 -7.25 -9.03 17.23
N GLY A 66 -7.04 -8.54 16.02
CA GLY A 66 -8.02 -8.50 14.94
C GLY A 66 -7.80 -9.59 13.90
N ASN A 67 -8.70 -9.68 12.94
CA ASN A 67 -8.59 -10.56 11.79
C ASN A 67 -7.83 -9.87 10.67
N THR A 68 -6.81 -10.50 10.10
CA THR A 68 -6.00 -9.98 8.98
C THR A 68 -6.79 -9.78 7.69
N ASP A 69 -7.93 -10.45 7.54
CA ASP A 69 -8.82 -10.31 6.37
C ASP A 69 -9.82 -9.14 6.51
N THR A 70 -9.78 -8.43 7.64
CA THR A 70 -10.70 -7.32 7.91
C THR A 70 -9.99 -5.97 7.77
N ARG A 71 -10.53 -5.10 6.93
CA ARG A 71 -10.19 -3.69 6.87
C ARG A 71 -11.02 -2.93 7.88
N TYR A 72 -10.42 -2.51 8.98
CA TYR A 72 -11.11 -1.78 10.05
C TYR A 72 -11.30 -0.32 9.65
N ALA A 73 -12.54 0.14 9.60
CA ALA A 73 -12.85 1.53 9.24
C ALA A 73 -12.37 2.50 10.32
N LYS A 74 -11.87 3.66 9.91
CA LYS A 74 -11.21 4.64 10.78
C LYS A 74 -12.11 5.14 11.92
N HIS A 75 -13.36 5.47 11.61
CA HIS A 75 -14.30 6.07 12.56
C HIS A 75 -15.40 5.13 13.06
N ALA A 76 -15.26 3.82 12.82
CA ALA A 76 -16.18 2.82 13.37
C ALA A 76 -15.59 2.14 14.61
N VAL A 77 -16.44 1.82 15.58
CA VAL A 77 -16.07 0.93 16.69
C VAL A 77 -15.97 -0.49 16.13
N PRO A 78 -14.79 -1.14 16.18
CA PRO A 78 -14.62 -2.44 15.56
C PRO A 78 -15.39 -3.54 16.31
N VAL A 79 -16.02 -4.44 15.55
CA VAL A 79 -16.64 -5.64 16.11
C VAL A 79 -15.60 -6.73 16.21
N ILE A 80 -14.94 -6.83 17.35
CA ILE A 80 -13.89 -7.81 17.62
C ILE A 80 -14.27 -8.58 18.91
N GLN A 81 -14.18 -9.91 18.82
CA GLN A 81 -14.29 -10.73 20.03
C GLN A 81 -13.04 -10.48 20.91
N PRO A 82 -13.22 -10.35 22.25
CA PRO A 82 -12.10 -10.13 23.14
C PRO A 82 -11.01 -11.20 23.00
N GLN A 83 -9.86 -10.82 22.45
CA GLN A 83 -8.75 -11.74 22.18
C GLN A 83 -7.40 -11.08 22.45
N LYS A 84 -6.77 -11.48 23.55
CA LYS A 84 -5.44 -10.98 23.96
C LYS A 84 -4.31 -11.95 23.62
N SER A 85 -4.64 -13.12 23.09
CA SER A 85 -3.65 -14.14 22.74
C SER A 85 -3.99 -14.75 21.39
N ILE A 86 -2.97 -14.91 20.53
CA ILE A 86 -3.09 -15.63 19.26
C ILE A 86 -1.96 -16.64 19.10
N THR A 87 -2.20 -17.61 18.24
CA THR A 87 -1.18 -18.54 17.76
C THR A 87 -1.13 -18.47 16.25
N LEU A 88 0.05 -18.14 15.71
CA LEU A 88 0.34 -18.24 14.30
C LEU A 88 1.08 -19.55 14.05
N GLU A 89 0.75 -20.24 12.99
CA GLU A 89 1.41 -21.49 12.62
C GLU A 89 1.95 -21.37 11.19
N GLY A 90 3.21 -21.77 11.01
CA GLY A 90 3.82 -21.75 9.70
C GLY A 90 5.07 -22.60 9.59
N TRP A 91 5.56 -22.70 8.36
CA TRP A 91 6.78 -23.42 8.03
C TRP A 91 8.01 -22.51 8.19
N ARG A 92 9.17 -23.08 8.29
CA ARG A 92 10.42 -22.35 8.16
C ARG A 92 10.53 -21.75 6.76
N GLY A 93 10.86 -20.48 6.64
CA GLY A 93 10.86 -19.73 5.37
C GLY A 93 9.53 -19.04 5.04
N GLU A 94 8.47 -19.29 5.80
CA GLU A 94 7.16 -18.67 5.59
C GLU A 94 7.06 -17.29 6.26
N LYS A 95 6.26 -16.42 5.69
CA LYS A 95 5.94 -15.10 6.25
C LYS A 95 4.55 -15.15 6.89
N LEU A 96 4.50 -14.95 8.20
CA LEU A 96 3.28 -14.94 8.99
C LEU A 96 2.84 -13.51 9.30
N HIS A 97 1.55 -13.32 9.47
CA HIS A 97 0.95 -12.01 9.69
C HIS A 97 0.01 -12.01 10.88
N ALA A 98 -0.03 -10.90 11.59
CA ALA A 98 -1.00 -10.61 12.63
C ALA A 98 -1.44 -9.15 12.56
N GLN A 99 -2.64 -8.84 13.02
CA GLN A 99 -3.15 -7.48 13.08
C GLN A 99 -3.62 -7.18 14.50
N ALA A 100 -2.95 -6.25 15.21
CA ALA A 100 -3.43 -5.69 16.46
C ALA A 100 -4.29 -4.47 16.15
N VAL A 101 -5.46 -4.37 16.77
CA VAL A 101 -6.39 -3.27 16.54
C VAL A 101 -6.55 -2.46 17.80
N VAL A 102 -6.35 -1.15 17.69
CA VAL A 102 -6.50 -0.15 18.74
C VAL A 102 -7.69 0.72 18.40
N TRP A 103 -8.56 0.98 19.37
CA TRP A 103 -9.63 1.97 19.21
C TRP A 103 -9.83 2.76 20.50
N THR A 104 -10.18 4.02 20.37
CA THR A 104 -10.27 4.94 21.52
C THR A 104 -11.33 5.99 21.33
N GLY A 105 -12.03 6.34 22.41
CA GLY A 105 -12.93 7.48 22.48
C GLY A 105 -12.23 8.81 22.77
N THR A 106 -10.92 8.82 23.07
CA THR A 106 -10.11 9.98 23.43
C THR A 106 -8.83 10.00 22.61
N ASP A 107 -8.21 11.18 22.48
CA ASP A 107 -6.94 11.34 21.77
C ASP A 107 -5.82 10.52 22.41
N LEU A 108 -4.97 9.92 21.58
CA LEU A 108 -3.66 9.38 21.96
C LEU A 108 -2.58 10.26 21.32
N LYS A 109 -1.55 10.60 22.11
CA LYS A 109 -0.49 11.51 21.65
C LYS A 109 0.58 10.83 20.82
N GLY A 110 0.79 9.55 21.07
CA GLY A 110 1.89 8.82 20.45
C GLY A 110 1.68 7.31 20.51
N LEU A 111 0.67 6.80 19.76
CA LEU A 111 0.46 5.37 19.63
C LEU A 111 1.73 4.72 19.06
N ASN A 112 2.25 3.76 19.78
CA ASN A 112 3.42 2.99 19.38
C ASN A 112 3.30 1.54 19.87
N TYR A 113 4.21 0.68 19.41
CA TYR A 113 4.26 -0.72 19.83
C TYR A 113 5.68 -1.23 19.86
N SER A 114 5.89 -2.28 20.66
CA SER A 114 7.15 -2.99 20.73
C SER A 114 6.92 -4.48 20.89
N LEU A 115 7.85 -5.28 20.39
CA LEU A 115 7.84 -6.73 20.53
C LEU A 115 8.88 -7.17 21.56
N SER A 116 8.53 -8.15 22.40
CA SER A 116 9.50 -8.84 23.23
C SER A 116 10.35 -9.81 22.39
N GLU A 117 11.38 -10.40 22.98
CA GLU A 117 11.99 -11.59 22.40
C GLU A 117 10.97 -12.74 22.33
N PHE A 118 11.04 -13.50 21.23
CA PHE A 118 10.24 -14.73 21.05
C PHE A 118 11.11 -15.94 21.29
N LYS A 119 10.85 -16.69 22.37
CA LYS A 119 11.65 -17.84 22.81
C LYS A 119 10.84 -19.13 22.84
N ASN A 120 11.49 -20.22 22.45
CA ASN A 120 10.93 -21.57 22.64
C ASN A 120 11.33 -22.14 24.02
N SER A 121 10.81 -23.33 24.35
CA SER A 121 11.08 -24.00 25.63
C SER A 121 12.53 -24.47 25.81
N LYS A 122 13.32 -24.50 24.74
CA LYS A 122 14.75 -24.85 24.77
C LYS A 122 15.65 -23.63 24.91
N GLY A 123 15.09 -22.41 24.86
CA GLY A 123 15.83 -21.16 24.92
C GLY A 123 16.25 -20.61 23.55
N ASP A 124 15.90 -21.29 22.43
CA ASP A 124 16.14 -20.75 21.11
C ASP A 124 15.27 -19.49 20.90
N VAL A 125 15.80 -18.49 20.20
CA VAL A 125 15.17 -17.19 19.98
C VAL A 125 14.93 -16.97 18.49
N LEU A 126 13.76 -16.44 18.12
CA LEU A 126 13.57 -15.86 16.79
C LEU A 126 14.32 -14.52 16.73
N PRO A 127 15.16 -14.30 15.72
CA PRO A 127 15.95 -13.07 15.63
C PRO A 127 15.04 -11.85 15.45
N ALA A 128 15.47 -10.70 15.98
CA ALA A 128 14.65 -9.49 15.96
C ALA A 128 14.34 -9.00 14.54
N ASP A 129 15.25 -9.20 13.58
CA ASP A 129 15.09 -8.87 12.16
C ASP A 129 14.12 -9.79 11.41
N ALA A 130 13.70 -10.91 12.05
CA ALA A 130 12.57 -11.70 11.52
C ALA A 130 11.24 -10.96 11.63
N PHE A 131 11.15 -9.92 12.44
CA PHE A 131 9.92 -9.17 12.65
C PHE A 131 9.98 -7.81 11.93
N SER A 132 8.86 -7.46 11.35
CA SER A 132 8.60 -6.13 10.79
C SER A 132 7.14 -5.77 11.01
N GLY A 133 6.79 -4.52 10.84
CA GLY A 133 5.41 -4.10 10.95
C GLY A 133 5.26 -2.61 10.74
N GLY A 134 4.04 -2.13 10.85
CA GLY A 134 3.70 -0.73 10.66
C GLY A 134 2.25 -0.43 10.94
N PHE A 135 1.91 0.84 10.88
CA PHE A 135 0.53 1.29 11.01
C PHE A 135 -0.20 1.10 9.68
N VAL A 136 -1.38 0.48 9.73
CA VAL A 136 -2.25 0.40 8.55
C VAL A 136 -2.87 1.75 8.32
N ARG A 137 -2.56 2.40 7.19
CA ARG A 137 -3.04 3.74 6.87
C ARG A 137 -4.27 3.67 5.98
N TYR A 138 -4.94 4.81 5.83
CA TYR A 138 -6.21 4.91 5.12
C TYR A 138 -6.05 5.64 3.81
N VAL A 139 -6.60 5.06 2.75
CA VAL A 139 -6.59 5.61 1.38
C VAL A 139 -8.01 5.98 0.98
N MET A 140 -8.16 7.16 0.38
CA MET A 140 -9.42 7.52 -0.25
C MET A 140 -9.63 6.68 -1.51
N THR A 141 -10.76 6.02 -1.59
CA THR A 141 -11.13 5.16 -2.73
C THR A 141 -12.59 5.35 -3.10
N ASP A 142 -12.91 5.03 -4.34
CA ASP A 142 -14.25 4.92 -4.90
C ASP A 142 -14.53 3.48 -5.38
N GLU A 143 -13.95 2.49 -4.72
CA GLU A 143 -14.04 1.08 -5.13
C GLU A 143 -15.47 0.51 -5.11
N LEU A 144 -16.36 1.11 -4.31
CA LEU A 144 -17.74 0.70 -4.19
C LEU A 144 -18.69 1.76 -4.78
N ASN A 145 -19.73 1.32 -5.45
CA ASN A 145 -20.87 2.17 -5.79
C ASN A 145 -21.71 2.47 -4.54
N LYS A 146 -22.54 3.51 -4.58
CA LYS A 146 -23.49 3.85 -3.51
C LYS A 146 -24.47 2.72 -3.16
N ASP A 147 -24.69 1.79 -4.07
CA ASP A 147 -25.48 0.58 -3.83
C ASP A 147 -24.67 -0.57 -3.18
N GLY A 148 -23.41 -0.35 -2.83
CA GLY A 148 -22.53 -1.33 -2.22
C GLY A 148 -21.93 -2.36 -3.20
N ARG A 149 -22.15 -2.20 -4.49
CA ARG A 149 -21.60 -3.09 -5.51
C ARG A 149 -20.27 -2.55 -6.02
N GLY A 150 -19.20 -3.31 -5.84
CA GLY A 150 -17.91 -3.02 -6.42
C GLY A 150 -17.84 -3.47 -7.88
N GLY A 151 -16.78 -3.09 -8.55
CA GLY A 151 -16.51 -3.54 -9.91
C GLY A 151 -15.30 -2.84 -10.50
N CYS A 152 -14.65 -3.49 -11.45
CA CYS A 152 -13.59 -2.90 -12.26
C CYS A 152 -14.12 -2.57 -13.67
N GLY A 153 -13.34 -1.77 -14.39
CA GLY A 153 -13.66 -1.36 -15.75
C GLY A 153 -13.86 0.15 -15.89
N TYR A 154 -14.06 0.58 -17.13
CA TYR A 154 -14.31 1.99 -17.42
C TYR A 154 -15.69 2.39 -16.86
N ARG A 155 -15.69 3.41 -16.02
CA ARG A 155 -16.87 3.92 -15.31
C ARG A 155 -17.00 5.42 -15.55
N PRO A 156 -17.78 5.83 -16.58
CA PRO A 156 -17.89 7.24 -16.97
C PRO A 156 -18.72 8.07 -15.98
N ASP A 157 -19.66 7.47 -15.28
CA ASP A 157 -20.49 8.17 -14.30
C ASP A 157 -19.93 8.06 -12.90
N HIS A 158 -19.25 9.11 -12.46
CA HIS A 158 -18.67 9.19 -11.11
C HIS A 158 -19.70 9.52 -10.03
N SER A 159 -20.92 9.90 -10.38
CA SER A 159 -21.97 10.25 -9.41
C SER A 159 -22.52 9.06 -8.62
N ILE A 160 -22.32 7.86 -9.14
CA ILE A 160 -22.78 6.61 -8.51
C ILE A 160 -21.78 6.02 -7.51
N TYR A 161 -20.59 6.62 -7.36
CA TYR A 161 -19.55 6.11 -6.45
C TYR A 161 -19.62 6.78 -5.09
N ASP A 162 -19.21 6.03 -4.08
CA ASP A 162 -18.88 6.57 -2.78
C ASP A 162 -17.37 6.79 -2.67
N SER A 163 -17.01 7.91 -2.02
CA SER A 163 -15.64 8.15 -1.60
C SER A 163 -15.52 7.76 -0.15
N LEU A 164 -14.69 6.74 0.11
CA LEU A 164 -14.47 6.17 1.44
C LEU A 164 -12.98 6.17 1.77
N LEU A 165 -12.65 6.33 3.05
CA LEU A 165 -11.34 5.98 3.56
C LEU A 165 -11.31 4.48 3.87
N VAL A 166 -10.42 3.76 3.20
CA VAL A 166 -10.25 2.32 3.35
C VAL A 166 -8.85 2.02 3.89
N ALA A 167 -8.77 1.16 4.91
CA ALA A 167 -7.50 0.68 5.43
C ALA A 167 -6.78 -0.15 4.35
N ASP A 168 -5.56 0.25 3.96
CA ASP A 168 -4.83 -0.39 2.87
C ASP A 168 -3.31 -0.38 3.05
N PRO A 169 -2.56 0.74 2.89
CA PRO A 169 -1.11 0.68 2.94
C PRO A 169 -0.58 0.50 4.36
N ILE A 170 0.50 -0.25 4.48
CA ILE A 170 1.22 -0.42 5.74
C ILE A 170 2.39 0.56 5.79
N ASP A 171 2.30 1.54 6.67
CA ASP A 171 3.35 2.54 6.88
C ASP A 171 4.37 2.02 7.90
N HIS A 172 5.47 1.48 7.40
CA HIS A 172 6.57 0.96 8.21
C HIS A 172 7.62 2.02 8.57
N LEU A 173 7.44 3.27 8.11
CA LEU A 173 8.37 4.37 8.38
C LEU A 173 8.07 5.04 9.72
N LEU A 174 6.82 4.99 10.17
CA LEU A 174 6.42 5.54 11.45
C LEU A 174 6.70 4.57 12.59
N THR A 175 7.40 5.04 13.59
CA THR A 175 7.58 4.34 14.87
C THR A 175 6.52 4.72 15.90
N SER A 176 5.87 5.87 15.71
CA SER A 176 4.78 6.38 16.54
C SER A 176 3.90 7.32 15.74
N MET A 177 2.61 7.39 16.08
CA MET A 177 1.68 8.32 15.46
C MET A 177 0.62 8.82 16.45
N PRO A 178 0.12 10.05 16.31
CA PRO A 178 -1.04 10.51 17.07
C PRO A 178 -2.29 9.75 16.57
N MET A 179 -3.24 9.56 17.46
CA MET A 179 -4.52 8.96 17.13
C MET A 179 -5.63 9.86 17.69
N GLU A 180 -6.52 10.30 16.82
CA GLU A 180 -7.63 11.17 17.22
C GLU A 180 -8.72 10.41 18.00
N ALA A 181 -9.48 11.14 18.80
CA ALA A 181 -10.62 10.59 19.51
C ALA A 181 -11.64 9.99 18.53
N LYS A 182 -12.33 8.94 18.97
CA LYS A 182 -13.34 8.21 18.20
C LYS A 182 -12.77 7.65 16.89
N SER A 183 -11.60 7.05 17.02
CA SER A 183 -10.93 6.42 15.88
C SER A 183 -10.39 5.03 16.20
N THR A 184 -10.16 4.27 15.14
CA THR A 184 -9.61 2.93 15.13
C THR A 184 -8.34 2.92 14.31
N GLN A 185 -7.30 2.25 14.79
CA GLN A 185 -6.02 2.11 14.13
C GLN A 185 -5.54 0.66 14.22
N ALA A 186 -5.27 0.05 13.08
CA ALA A 186 -4.66 -1.25 13.02
C ALA A 186 -3.13 -1.13 12.95
N ILE A 187 -2.46 -2.08 13.62
CA ILE A 187 -1.01 -2.28 13.59
C ILE A 187 -0.76 -3.64 12.97
N TRP A 188 -0.09 -3.66 11.83
CA TRP A 188 0.28 -4.88 11.12
C TRP A 188 1.63 -5.38 11.59
N ILE A 189 1.72 -6.67 11.88
CA ILE A 189 2.93 -7.33 12.36
C ILE A 189 3.24 -8.50 11.45
N ASN A 190 4.47 -8.55 10.95
CA ASN A 190 4.99 -9.65 10.15
C ASN A 190 6.04 -10.43 10.96
N CYS A 191 6.09 -11.73 10.73
CA CYS A 191 7.19 -12.59 11.11
C CYS A 191 7.66 -13.41 9.91
N GLN A 192 8.84 -13.09 9.37
CA GLN A 192 9.52 -13.92 8.37
C GLN A 192 10.24 -15.04 9.12
N VAL A 193 9.64 -16.22 9.20
CA VAL A 193 10.24 -17.35 9.92
C VAL A 193 11.52 -17.78 9.20
N PRO A 194 12.72 -17.66 9.80
CA PRO A 194 13.95 -18.06 9.12
C PRO A 194 13.96 -19.57 8.81
N GLN A 195 14.57 -19.95 7.70
CA GLN A 195 14.68 -21.37 7.32
C GLN A 195 15.55 -22.19 8.28
N THR A 196 16.42 -21.52 9.03
CA THR A 196 17.43 -22.13 9.92
C THR A 196 16.99 -22.33 11.34
N VAL A 197 15.84 -21.76 11.77
CA VAL A 197 15.40 -21.87 13.16
C VAL A 197 14.90 -23.29 13.47
N SER A 198 15.01 -23.68 14.74
CA SER A 198 14.49 -24.97 15.22
C SER A 198 12.96 -24.99 15.18
N PRO A 199 12.33 -26.12 14.83
CA PRO A 199 10.89 -26.30 14.99
C PRO A 199 10.49 -26.19 16.49
N GLY A 200 9.33 -25.58 16.74
CA GLY A 200 8.84 -25.40 18.12
C GLY A 200 7.85 -24.26 18.25
N VAL A 201 7.41 -23.99 19.46
CA VAL A 201 6.54 -22.88 19.80
C VAL A 201 7.37 -21.76 20.43
N TYR A 202 7.47 -20.65 19.74
CA TYR A 202 8.14 -19.45 20.20
C TYR A 202 7.11 -18.49 20.80
N ARG A 203 7.29 -18.09 22.04
CA ARG A 203 6.37 -17.23 22.78
C ARG A 203 6.92 -15.87 22.99
N GLY A 204 6.10 -14.87 22.72
CA GLY A 204 6.43 -13.46 22.92
C GLY A 204 5.20 -12.61 23.14
N THR A 205 5.42 -11.31 23.26
CA THR A 205 4.36 -10.32 23.50
C THR A 205 4.55 -9.12 22.60
N VAL A 206 3.43 -8.46 22.35
CA VAL A 206 3.36 -7.14 21.71
C VAL A 206 2.82 -6.17 22.74
N GLU A 207 3.62 -5.21 23.15
CA GLU A 207 3.15 -4.08 23.97
C GLU A 207 2.66 -2.96 23.06
N VAL A 208 1.47 -2.46 23.35
CA VAL A 208 0.92 -1.27 22.69
C VAL A 208 0.84 -0.15 23.72
N LYS A 209 1.32 1.03 23.34
CA LYS A 209 1.53 2.18 24.24
C LYS A 209 1.00 3.47 23.63
N ASP A 210 0.73 4.46 24.49
CA ASP A 210 0.61 5.87 24.15
C ASP A 210 1.79 6.61 24.79
N GLY A 211 2.78 6.98 23.99
CA GLY A 211 4.09 7.37 24.49
C GLY A 211 4.69 6.27 25.37
N ASP A 212 4.97 6.57 26.65
CA ASP A 212 5.49 5.60 27.61
C ASP A 212 4.37 4.85 28.37
N ASN A 213 3.11 5.27 28.23
CA ASN A 213 1.98 4.67 28.93
C ASN A 213 1.52 3.39 28.21
N ARG A 214 1.63 2.27 28.88
CA ARG A 214 1.19 0.98 28.35
C ARG A 214 -0.34 0.91 28.32
N LEU A 215 -0.92 0.78 27.13
CA LEU A 215 -2.34 0.54 26.93
C LEU A 215 -2.71 -0.92 27.11
N SER A 216 -1.90 -1.82 26.53
CA SER A 216 -2.13 -3.27 26.61
C SER A 216 -0.89 -4.08 26.28
N THR A 217 -0.91 -5.34 26.73
CA THR A 217 0.03 -6.38 26.29
C THR A 217 -0.77 -7.49 25.63
N LEU A 218 -0.43 -7.81 24.39
CA LEU A 218 -0.97 -8.93 23.63
C LEU A 218 0.04 -10.07 23.62
N LYS A 219 -0.43 -11.33 23.77
CA LYS A 219 0.40 -12.52 23.66
C LYS A 219 0.37 -13.06 22.24
N MET A 220 1.53 -13.50 21.75
CA MET A 220 1.64 -14.12 20.43
C MET A 220 2.55 -15.34 20.52
N ASP A 221 2.01 -16.48 20.14
CA ASP A 221 2.75 -17.72 19.98
C ASP A 221 3.00 -17.95 18.49
N ILE A 222 4.22 -18.31 18.11
CA ILE A 222 4.58 -18.67 16.75
C ILE A 222 4.98 -20.15 16.76
N LYS A 223 4.13 -20.99 16.19
CA LYS A 223 4.36 -22.43 16.04
C LYS A 223 5.08 -22.72 14.73
N VAL A 224 6.37 -22.96 14.82
CA VAL A 224 7.23 -23.26 13.69
C VAL A 224 7.24 -24.76 13.42
N SER A 225 6.78 -25.14 12.24
CA SER A 225 6.79 -26.52 11.74
C SER A 225 8.20 -27.01 11.40
N SER A 226 8.38 -28.33 11.37
CA SER A 226 9.63 -28.95 10.85
C SER A 226 9.80 -28.80 9.35
N ARG A 227 8.75 -28.47 8.61
CA ARG A 227 8.79 -28.27 7.17
C ARG A 227 9.52 -26.96 6.81
N VAL A 228 10.12 -26.95 5.63
CA VAL A 228 10.78 -25.76 5.07
C VAL A 228 10.10 -25.37 3.78
N LEU A 229 9.68 -24.11 3.68
CA LEU A 229 9.21 -23.54 2.44
C LEU A 229 10.43 -23.29 1.52
N PRO A 230 10.46 -23.79 0.29
CA PRO A 230 11.50 -23.45 -0.65
C PRO A 230 11.62 -21.95 -0.88
N ALA A 231 12.80 -21.47 -1.27
CA ALA A 231 12.97 -20.07 -1.64
C ALA A 231 12.03 -19.71 -2.82
N PRO A 232 11.51 -18.48 -2.89
CA PRO A 232 10.58 -18.05 -3.95
C PRO A 232 11.10 -18.33 -5.37
N SER A 233 12.40 -18.21 -5.59
CA SER A 233 13.05 -18.55 -6.87
C SER A 233 12.89 -20.01 -7.30
N GLN A 234 12.60 -20.90 -6.35
CA GLN A 234 12.45 -22.35 -6.58
C GLN A 234 10.98 -22.78 -6.71
N TRP A 235 10.04 -21.88 -6.53
CA TRP A 235 8.62 -22.22 -6.63
C TRP A 235 8.26 -22.60 -8.07
N ALA A 236 7.52 -23.70 -8.23
CA ALA A 236 6.93 -24.09 -9.51
C ALA A 236 5.66 -23.28 -9.84
N PHE A 237 5.11 -22.62 -8.85
CA PHE A 237 3.93 -21.78 -8.97
C PHE A 237 4.20 -20.58 -9.89
N HIS A 238 3.22 -20.27 -10.75
CA HIS A 238 3.24 -19.10 -11.63
C HIS A 238 2.59 -17.92 -10.93
N LEU A 239 3.38 -16.89 -10.67
CA LEU A 239 2.92 -15.61 -10.14
C LEU A 239 3.12 -14.53 -11.21
N ASP A 240 2.07 -13.84 -11.56
CA ASP A 240 2.08 -12.70 -12.49
C ASP A 240 1.34 -11.52 -11.86
N LEU A 241 2.06 -10.71 -11.13
CA LEU A 241 1.59 -9.43 -10.57
C LEU A 241 1.92 -8.34 -11.58
N TRP A 242 0.90 -7.71 -12.13
CA TRP A 242 1.07 -6.66 -13.12
C TRP A 242 1.63 -5.40 -12.46
N GLN A 243 2.69 -4.91 -13.05
CA GLN A 243 3.33 -3.66 -12.65
C GLN A 243 3.02 -2.54 -13.65
N SER A 244 3.02 -1.30 -13.16
CA SER A 244 2.84 -0.12 -14.00
C SER A 244 4.14 0.68 -14.11
N PRO A 245 4.97 0.47 -15.14
CA PRO A 245 6.16 1.28 -15.36
C PRO A 245 5.83 2.77 -15.57
N PHE A 246 4.68 3.07 -16.17
CA PHE A 246 4.22 4.44 -16.40
C PHE A 246 3.93 5.16 -15.07
N ALA A 247 3.31 4.47 -14.11
CA ALA A 247 3.08 5.01 -12.77
C ALA A 247 4.41 5.29 -12.04
N VAL A 248 5.40 4.42 -12.18
CA VAL A 248 6.74 4.63 -11.61
C VAL A 248 7.39 5.87 -12.21
N ALA A 249 7.37 6.02 -13.53
CA ALA A 249 7.95 7.19 -14.18
C ALA A 249 7.26 8.49 -13.75
N ARG A 250 5.92 8.51 -13.68
CA ARG A 250 5.15 9.65 -13.23
C ARG A 250 5.45 9.99 -11.77
N TYR A 251 5.46 8.99 -10.90
CA TYR A 251 5.71 9.18 -9.47
C TYR A 251 7.09 9.77 -9.20
N TYR A 252 8.13 9.24 -9.86
CA TYR A 252 9.50 9.70 -9.71
C TYR A 252 9.86 10.88 -10.63
N GLN A 253 8.94 11.34 -11.48
CA GLN A 253 9.15 12.44 -12.44
C GLN A 253 10.38 12.24 -13.31
N VAL A 254 10.56 11.03 -13.79
CA VAL A 254 11.67 10.67 -14.69
C VAL A 254 11.15 10.38 -16.10
N PRO A 255 11.92 10.68 -17.15
CA PRO A 255 11.54 10.35 -18.52
C PRO A 255 11.37 8.82 -18.67
N LEU A 256 10.27 8.43 -19.32
CA LEU A 256 10.00 7.01 -19.64
C LEU A 256 11.19 6.37 -20.32
N TRP A 257 11.54 5.17 -19.90
CA TRP A 257 12.59 4.31 -20.46
C TRP A 257 14.02 4.91 -20.43
N SER A 258 14.21 5.99 -19.66
CA SER A 258 15.55 6.49 -19.33
C SER A 258 16.23 5.59 -18.29
N GLN A 259 17.56 5.75 -18.15
CA GLN A 259 18.30 5.02 -17.11
C GLN A 259 17.74 5.31 -15.71
N ALA A 260 17.36 6.55 -15.42
CA ALA A 260 16.73 6.94 -14.14
C ALA A 260 15.40 6.22 -13.91
N HIS A 261 14.61 6.00 -14.96
CA HIS A 261 13.37 5.22 -14.87
C HIS A 261 13.66 3.74 -14.57
N ILE A 262 14.60 3.14 -15.28
CA ILE A 262 15.01 1.75 -15.02
C ILE A 262 15.52 1.58 -13.59
N ASP A 263 16.33 2.53 -13.10
CA ASP A 263 16.83 2.50 -11.74
C ASP A 263 15.72 2.65 -10.69
N ALA A 264 14.70 3.46 -10.97
CA ALA A 264 13.52 3.60 -10.12
C ALA A 264 12.62 2.33 -10.11
N MET A 265 12.58 1.59 -11.21
CA MET A 265 11.83 0.32 -11.30
C MET A 265 12.52 -0.85 -10.57
N ARG A 266 13.86 -0.88 -10.50
CA ARG A 266 14.60 -2.01 -9.92
C ARG A 266 14.11 -2.46 -8.54
N PRO A 267 13.86 -1.60 -7.55
CA PRO A 267 13.38 -2.02 -6.25
C PRO A 267 12.00 -2.67 -6.31
N VAL A 268 11.10 -2.15 -7.14
CA VAL A 268 9.76 -2.73 -7.35
C VAL A 268 9.88 -4.13 -7.96
N MET A 269 10.69 -4.26 -9.02
CA MET A 269 10.95 -5.55 -9.67
C MET A 269 11.61 -6.55 -8.71
N LYS A 270 12.52 -6.06 -7.83
CA LYS A 270 13.11 -6.90 -6.81
C LYS A 270 12.07 -7.42 -5.82
N MET A 271 11.15 -6.57 -5.36
CA MET A 271 10.06 -6.99 -4.46
C MET A 271 9.19 -8.06 -5.10
N LEU A 272 8.86 -7.94 -6.38
CA LEU A 272 8.10 -8.93 -7.13
C LEU A 272 8.88 -10.25 -7.25
N ALA A 273 10.18 -10.20 -7.56
CA ALA A 273 11.04 -11.37 -7.61
C ALA A 273 11.15 -12.06 -6.24
N ASP A 274 11.28 -11.30 -5.15
CA ASP A 274 11.32 -11.82 -3.78
C ASP A 274 9.97 -12.46 -3.38
N ALA A 275 8.87 -12.05 -4.00
CA ALA A 275 7.56 -12.69 -3.87
C ALA A 275 7.39 -13.95 -4.75
N GLY A 276 8.36 -14.27 -5.60
CA GLY A 276 8.35 -15.45 -6.44
C GLY A 276 7.97 -15.21 -7.90
N GLN A 277 7.79 -13.97 -8.32
CA GLN A 277 7.52 -13.64 -9.71
C GLN A 277 8.76 -13.86 -10.60
N LYS A 278 8.55 -14.49 -11.74
CA LYS A 278 9.61 -14.81 -12.73
C LYS A 278 9.33 -14.21 -14.11
N ILE A 279 8.23 -13.46 -14.22
CA ILE A 279 7.72 -12.93 -15.47
C ILE A 279 7.56 -11.41 -15.34
N ILE A 280 7.84 -10.71 -16.41
CA ILE A 280 7.58 -9.28 -16.56
C ILE A 280 6.52 -9.14 -17.65
N THR A 281 5.39 -8.50 -17.31
CA THR A 281 4.34 -8.22 -18.28
C THR A 281 4.67 -6.92 -19.01
N ALA A 282 4.82 -7.03 -20.36
CA ALA A 282 5.08 -5.92 -21.24
C ALA A 282 3.86 -5.61 -22.11
N SER A 283 3.56 -4.32 -22.31
CA SER A 283 2.47 -3.88 -23.18
C SER A 283 2.96 -3.69 -24.60
N ILE A 284 2.39 -4.45 -25.53
CA ILE A 284 2.68 -4.32 -26.98
C ILE A 284 1.55 -3.65 -27.76
N MET A 285 0.54 -3.13 -27.07
CA MET A 285 -0.58 -2.41 -27.66
C MET A 285 -0.88 -1.15 -26.83
N HIS A 286 -1.49 -0.17 -27.49
CA HIS A 286 -1.89 1.07 -26.85
C HIS A 286 -3.13 0.87 -25.98
N LYS A 287 -3.10 1.37 -24.73
CA LYS A 287 -4.23 1.34 -23.77
C LYS A 287 -4.85 -0.03 -23.60
N PRO A 288 -4.12 -1.08 -23.27
CA PRO A 288 -4.62 -2.46 -23.24
C PRO A 288 -5.78 -2.67 -22.27
N TRP A 289 -5.90 -1.84 -21.22
CA TRP A 289 -6.96 -1.91 -20.21
C TRP A 289 -8.07 -0.87 -20.41
N ASN A 290 -8.21 -0.30 -21.59
CA ASN A 290 -9.31 0.58 -21.97
C ASN A 290 -9.57 1.74 -20.98
N GLY A 291 -8.51 2.30 -20.41
CA GLY A 291 -8.58 3.46 -19.50
C GLY A 291 -8.94 3.11 -18.04
N GLN A 292 -8.87 1.84 -17.64
CA GLN A 292 -9.06 1.44 -16.23
C GLN A 292 -7.94 1.90 -15.29
N THR A 293 -6.79 2.23 -15.85
CA THR A 293 -5.63 2.72 -15.10
C THR A 293 -5.49 4.23 -15.25
N TYR A 294 -5.00 4.91 -14.20
CA TYR A 294 -4.74 6.34 -14.25
C TYR A 294 -3.73 6.69 -15.35
N ASP A 295 -2.64 5.92 -15.44
CA ASP A 295 -1.66 6.07 -16.51
C ASP A 295 -2.09 5.23 -17.71
N TYR A 296 -2.13 5.84 -18.89
CA TYR A 296 -2.33 5.07 -20.11
C TYR A 296 -1.04 4.31 -20.42
N PHE A 297 -1.20 3.00 -20.64
CA PHE A 297 -0.09 2.18 -21.09
C PHE A 297 0.11 2.38 -22.58
N GLU A 298 1.21 3.00 -22.95
CA GLU A 298 1.65 3.07 -24.32
C GLU A 298 2.24 1.74 -24.75
N SER A 299 2.19 1.46 -26.05
CA SER A 299 2.84 0.28 -26.59
C SER A 299 4.36 0.41 -26.47
N MET A 300 5.03 -0.62 -25.97
CA MET A 300 6.49 -0.69 -25.98
C MET A 300 7.04 -1.06 -27.38
N VAL A 301 6.17 -1.44 -28.31
CA VAL A 301 6.50 -1.67 -29.71
C VAL A 301 5.81 -0.61 -30.55
N THR A 302 6.56 0.11 -31.38
CA THR A 302 5.97 1.08 -32.31
C THR A 302 5.50 0.38 -33.57
N TRP A 303 4.21 0.51 -33.87
CA TRP A 303 3.56 -0.11 -35.03
C TRP A 303 3.36 0.92 -36.13
N THR A 304 4.00 0.75 -37.26
CA THR A 304 3.89 1.67 -38.41
C THR A 304 3.32 0.94 -39.61
N LYS A 305 2.13 1.36 -40.07
CA LYS A 305 1.54 0.87 -41.31
C LYS A 305 2.16 1.64 -42.48
N LYS A 306 2.78 0.94 -43.40
CA LYS A 306 3.39 1.50 -44.60
C LYS A 306 2.33 1.80 -45.67
N VAL A 307 2.72 2.61 -46.67
CA VAL A 307 1.86 3.01 -47.79
C VAL A 307 1.42 1.77 -48.62
N ASP A 308 2.27 0.77 -48.71
CA ASP A 308 2.00 -0.50 -49.41
C ASP A 308 1.08 -1.46 -48.62
N GLY A 309 0.61 -1.04 -47.43
CA GLY A 309 -0.26 -1.80 -46.56
C GLY A 309 0.47 -2.78 -45.62
N THR A 310 1.76 -2.93 -45.75
CA THR A 310 2.58 -3.77 -44.83
C THR A 310 2.82 -3.05 -43.49
N TRP A 311 3.25 -3.80 -42.49
CA TRP A 311 3.57 -3.26 -41.16
C TRP A 311 5.08 -3.29 -40.93
N ALA A 312 5.58 -2.27 -40.25
CA ALA A 312 6.91 -2.26 -39.64
C ALA A 312 6.76 -2.13 -38.12
N PHE A 313 7.66 -2.76 -37.41
CA PHE A 313 7.70 -2.78 -35.95
C PHE A 313 9.08 -2.28 -35.50
N ASP A 314 9.05 -1.40 -34.51
CA ASP A 314 10.25 -0.92 -33.85
C ASP A 314 10.21 -1.40 -32.38
N TYR A 315 11.23 -2.11 -31.97
CA TYR A 315 11.37 -2.75 -30.66
C TYR A 315 12.33 -2.02 -29.72
N ASP A 316 12.83 -0.83 -30.09
CA ASP A 316 13.86 -0.11 -29.32
C ASP A 316 13.50 0.10 -27.84
N VAL A 317 12.21 0.28 -27.53
CA VAL A 317 11.72 0.39 -26.14
C VAL A 317 11.56 -0.96 -25.49
N PHE A 318 11.06 -1.95 -26.25
CA PHE A 318 10.80 -3.30 -25.74
C PHE A 318 12.09 -4.03 -25.35
N ASP A 319 13.18 -3.79 -26.09
CA ASP A 319 14.47 -4.45 -25.90
C ASP A 319 15.34 -3.83 -24.79
N LYS A 320 14.91 -2.70 -24.21
CA LYS A 320 15.60 -2.06 -23.06
C LYS A 320 15.37 -2.76 -21.74
#